data_b6a722f5de457f5f6fb3006e6d107ee7
#
_entry.id   b6a722f5de457f5f6fb3006e6d107ee7
#
_cell.length_a   1.000
_cell.length_b   1.000
_cell.length_c   1.000
_cell.angle_alpha   90.00
_cell.angle_beta   90.00
_cell.angle_gamma   90.00
#
_symmetry.space_group_name_H-M   'P 1'
#
loop_
_entity.id
_entity.type
_entity.pdbx_description
1 polymer ?
#
loop_
_entity_poly.entity_id
_entity_poly.type
_entity_poly.pdbx_seq_one_letter_code
_entity_poly.pdbx_strand_id
1 'polypeptide(L)'
;MSDRKVILKMVMSLDGFATSPDGTHEWMFEWFGDDSGEWNRHALEEAGVHAMGRRSYEIMGPHWAASEGPIATAMNEKPKAVFSHTLEKAEWGPAEIFGGDLRAEIADLKAREDEGTVLVHGGPDFAKSLTRLGLVDEFQLTTVPVAIGAGHSPFAELGEHLKLDVVEEERFRSGALAQILVPKR
;
A
#
# COMPACT_ATOMS: atom_id res chain seq x y z
N MET A 1 -21.52 13.32 -1.04
CA MET A 1 -20.21 13.19 -1.71
C MET A 1 -19.54 12.00 -1.06
N SER A 2 -19.30 10.93 -1.80
CA SER A 2 -18.60 9.74 -1.27
C SER A 2 -17.16 10.17 -0.98
N ASP A 3 -16.77 10.17 0.29
CA ASP A 3 -15.40 10.50 0.67
C ASP A 3 -14.54 9.27 0.43
N ARG A 4 -13.90 9.21 -0.73
CA ARG A 4 -13.08 8.10 -1.21
C ARG A 4 -11.94 7.83 -0.23
N LYS A 5 -11.89 6.63 0.36
CA LYS A 5 -10.87 6.28 1.36
C LYS A 5 -9.49 6.11 0.74
N VAL A 6 -8.47 6.57 1.45
CA VAL A 6 -7.06 6.22 1.21
C VAL A 6 -6.71 5.04 2.12
N ILE A 7 -6.46 3.89 1.53
CA ILE A 7 -6.11 2.65 2.23
C ILE A 7 -4.63 2.35 2.01
N LEU A 8 -3.84 2.32 3.08
CA LEU A 8 -2.45 1.88 3.03
C LEU A 8 -2.38 0.37 3.30
N LYS A 9 -2.02 -0.40 2.27
CA LYS A 9 -1.88 -1.84 2.35
C LYS A 9 -0.41 -2.23 2.29
N MET A 10 0.11 -2.86 3.36
CA MET A 10 1.52 -3.27 3.45
C MET A 10 1.72 -4.55 4.24
N VAL A 11 2.79 -5.27 3.92
CA VAL A 11 3.32 -6.35 4.75
C VAL A 11 4.43 -5.80 5.63
N MET A 12 4.42 -6.20 6.89
CA MET A 12 5.33 -5.71 7.92
C MET A 12 6.03 -6.87 8.61
N SER A 13 7.30 -6.69 8.94
CA SER A 13 7.98 -7.56 9.90
C SER A 13 7.41 -7.38 11.31
N LEU A 14 7.66 -8.34 12.20
CA LEU A 14 7.23 -8.28 13.61
C LEU A 14 7.75 -7.03 14.33
N ASP A 15 8.92 -6.56 13.95
CA ASP A 15 9.59 -5.37 14.51
C ASP A 15 9.29 -4.07 13.73
N GLY A 16 8.28 -4.08 12.82
CA GLY A 16 7.65 -2.89 12.27
C GLY A 16 8.31 -2.31 11.01
N PHE A 17 9.01 -3.11 10.23
CA PHE A 17 9.61 -2.69 8.96
C PHE A 17 8.88 -3.31 7.76
N ALA A 18 8.79 -2.55 6.66
CA ALA A 18 8.21 -3.01 5.40
C ALA A 18 9.28 -3.53 4.42
N THR A 19 10.51 -3.06 4.54
CA THR A 19 11.66 -3.52 3.76
C THR A 19 12.92 -3.51 4.62
N SER A 20 13.93 -4.29 4.23
CA SER A 20 15.29 -4.21 4.76
C SER A 20 15.94 -2.85 4.42
N PRO A 21 17.09 -2.49 5.02
CA PRO A 21 17.75 -1.20 4.75
C PRO A 21 18.15 -0.98 3.28
N ASP A 22 18.43 -2.04 2.55
CA ASP A 22 18.73 -2.03 1.12
C ASP A 22 17.46 -1.97 0.22
N GLY A 23 16.28 -2.05 0.84
CA GLY A 23 14.99 -2.05 0.18
C GLY A 23 14.49 -3.42 -0.26
N THR A 24 15.18 -4.50 0.08
CA THR A 24 14.73 -5.87 -0.17
C THR A 24 13.59 -6.28 0.75
N HIS A 25 12.77 -7.24 0.31
CA HIS A 25 11.56 -7.67 1.02
C HIS A 25 11.21 -9.14 0.78
N GLU A 26 12.15 -9.93 0.25
CA GLU A 26 11.94 -11.35 -0.08
C GLU A 26 11.58 -12.20 1.13
N TRP A 27 12.00 -11.79 2.32
CA TRP A 27 11.69 -12.44 3.60
C TRP A 27 10.19 -12.54 3.90
N MET A 28 9.35 -11.74 3.22
CA MET A 28 7.90 -11.80 3.42
C MET A 28 7.21 -12.91 2.61
N PHE A 29 7.78 -13.36 1.50
CA PHE A 29 7.07 -14.20 0.52
C PHE A 29 6.76 -15.61 1.02
N GLU A 30 7.57 -16.16 1.92
CA GLU A 30 7.32 -17.46 2.53
C GLU A 30 6.05 -17.53 3.38
N TRP A 31 5.51 -16.37 3.77
CA TRP A 31 4.32 -16.25 4.61
C TRP A 31 3.02 -16.11 3.81
N PHE A 32 3.08 -16.07 2.50
CA PHE A 32 1.91 -16.00 1.66
C PHE A 32 1.37 -17.37 1.31
N GLY A 33 0.05 -17.50 1.32
CA GLY A 33 -0.69 -18.71 0.96
C GLY A 33 -2.05 -18.36 0.37
N ASP A 34 -2.90 -19.36 0.16
CA ASP A 34 -4.22 -19.18 -0.45
C ASP A 34 -5.11 -18.23 0.37
N ASP A 35 -5.08 -18.36 1.69
CA ASP A 35 -5.86 -17.52 2.62
C ASP A 35 -5.41 -16.06 2.58
N SER A 36 -4.11 -15.77 2.55
CA SER A 36 -3.62 -14.41 2.36
C SER A 36 -3.95 -13.86 0.96
N GLY A 37 -4.01 -14.72 -0.05
CA GLY A 37 -4.43 -14.36 -1.39
C GLY A 37 -5.88 -13.89 -1.45
N GLU A 38 -6.79 -14.53 -0.74
CA GLU A 38 -8.20 -14.14 -0.66
C GLU A 38 -8.37 -12.81 0.07
N TRP A 39 -7.71 -12.63 1.21
CA TRP A 39 -7.65 -11.35 1.92
C TRP A 39 -7.16 -10.19 1.03
N ASN A 40 -6.10 -10.45 0.28
CA ASN A 40 -5.54 -9.44 -0.63
C ASN A 40 -6.48 -9.11 -1.79
N ARG A 41 -7.19 -10.10 -2.34
CA ARG A 41 -8.10 -9.94 -3.47
C ARG A 41 -9.21 -8.93 -3.18
N HIS A 42 -9.82 -8.97 -2.00
CA HIS A 42 -10.91 -8.08 -1.63
C HIS A 42 -10.51 -6.59 -1.74
N ALA A 43 -9.38 -6.21 -1.15
CA ALA A 43 -8.88 -4.84 -1.23
C ALA A 43 -8.56 -4.40 -2.68
N LEU A 44 -8.06 -5.33 -3.50
CA LEU A 44 -7.75 -5.05 -4.92
C LEU A 44 -9.01 -4.88 -5.76
N GLU A 45 -10.06 -5.65 -5.48
CA GLU A 45 -11.35 -5.53 -6.18
C GLU A 45 -12.03 -4.19 -5.87
N GLU A 46 -11.97 -3.72 -4.62
CA GLU A 46 -12.53 -2.45 -4.17
C GLU A 46 -11.71 -1.22 -4.59
N ALA A 47 -10.47 -1.40 -5.01
CA ALA A 47 -9.63 -0.30 -5.45
C ALA A 47 -10.19 0.35 -6.71
N GLY A 48 -10.32 1.67 -6.70
CA GLY A 48 -10.60 2.46 -7.90
C GLY A 48 -9.31 2.96 -8.57
N VAL A 49 -8.25 3.12 -7.77
CA VAL A 49 -6.91 3.50 -8.25
C VAL A 49 -5.84 2.87 -7.35
N HIS A 50 -4.76 2.38 -7.97
CA HIS A 50 -3.56 1.92 -7.27
C HIS A 50 -2.57 3.07 -7.14
N ALA A 51 -2.26 3.50 -5.90
CA ALA A 51 -1.32 4.57 -5.62
C ALA A 51 0.02 4.02 -5.14
N MET A 52 1.13 4.56 -5.64
CA MET A 52 2.46 4.12 -5.26
C MET A 52 3.54 5.15 -5.58
N GLY A 53 4.67 5.07 -4.87
CA GLY A 53 5.86 5.81 -5.24
C GLY A 53 6.55 5.21 -6.47
N ARG A 54 7.40 6.00 -7.12
CA ARG A 54 8.13 5.61 -8.35
C ARG A 54 8.82 4.23 -8.23
N ARG A 55 9.59 4.02 -7.17
CA ARG A 55 10.37 2.76 -7.00
C ARG A 55 9.46 1.53 -6.98
N SER A 56 8.34 1.60 -6.28
CA SER A 56 7.35 0.50 -6.27
C SER A 56 6.74 0.30 -7.64
N TYR A 57 6.42 1.37 -8.36
CA TYR A 57 5.90 1.31 -9.72
C TYR A 57 6.87 0.59 -10.67
N GLU A 58 8.15 0.97 -10.63
CA GLU A 58 9.20 0.38 -11.47
C GLU A 58 9.47 -1.11 -11.16
N ILE A 59 9.31 -1.53 -9.89
CA ILE A 59 9.46 -2.94 -9.46
C ILE A 59 8.22 -3.76 -9.82
N MET A 60 7.04 -3.23 -9.50
CA MET A 60 5.77 -3.96 -9.65
C MET A 60 5.32 -4.09 -11.10
N GLY A 61 5.62 -3.10 -11.94
CA GLY A 61 5.18 -3.06 -13.33
C GLY A 61 5.59 -4.29 -14.14
N PRO A 62 6.89 -4.61 -14.25
CA PRO A 62 7.35 -5.80 -14.97
C PRO A 62 6.81 -7.11 -14.39
N HIS A 63 6.69 -7.19 -13.06
CA HIS A 63 6.16 -8.39 -12.39
C HIS A 63 4.69 -8.64 -12.78
N TRP A 64 3.82 -7.64 -12.61
CA TRP A 64 2.39 -7.81 -12.88
C TRP A 64 2.08 -7.89 -14.37
N ALA A 65 2.83 -7.18 -15.23
CA ALA A 65 2.67 -7.29 -16.68
C ALA A 65 2.98 -8.70 -17.22
N ALA A 66 3.86 -9.45 -16.53
CA ALA A 66 4.20 -10.83 -16.86
C ALA A 66 3.36 -11.88 -16.12
N SER A 67 2.49 -11.46 -15.20
CA SER A 67 1.67 -12.34 -14.36
C SER A 67 0.27 -12.54 -14.93
N GLU A 68 -0.35 -13.68 -14.60
CA GLU A 68 -1.71 -14.02 -14.98
C GLU A 68 -2.60 -14.29 -13.76
N GLY A 69 -3.91 -14.25 -13.96
CA GLY A 69 -4.90 -14.54 -12.94
C GLY A 69 -5.60 -13.29 -12.37
N PRO A 70 -6.58 -13.46 -11.46
CA PRO A 70 -7.45 -12.38 -11.00
C PRO A 70 -6.71 -11.20 -10.35
N ILE A 71 -5.67 -11.48 -9.57
CA ILE A 71 -4.85 -10.43 -8.94
C ILE A 71 -4.07 -9.64 -10.00
N ALA A 72 -3.43 -10.33 -10.95
CA ALA A 72 -2.71 -9.69 -12.04
C ALA A 72 -3.65 -8.82 -12.91
N THR A 73 -4.85 -9.31 -13.20
CA THR A 73 -5.88 -8.55 -13.92
C THR A 73 -6.21 -7.26 -13.16
N ALA A 74 -6.53 -7.34 -11.87
CA ALA A 74 -6.83 -6.17 -11.05
C ALA A 74 -5.66 -5.17 -11.02
N MET A 75 -4.42 -5.67 -10.91
CA MET A 75 -3.22 -4.83 -10.90
C MET A 75 -2.94 -4.19 -12.27
N ASN A 76 -3.23 -4.84 -13.37
CA ASN A 76 -2.90 -4.34 -14.71
C ASN A 76 -3.97 -3.38 -15.27
N GLU A 77 -5.24 -3.66 -15.07
CA GLU A 77 -6.34 -2.94 -15.72
C GLU A 77 -6.73 -1.65 -15.01
N LYS A 78 -6.65 -1.60 -13.67
CA LYS A 78 -7.04 -0.42 -12.90
C LYS A 78 -6.04 0.74 -13.04
N PRO A 79 -6.50 2.00 -12.96
CA PRO A 79 -5.63 3.18 -12.99
C PRO A 79 -4.54 3.16 -11.92
N LYS A 80 -3.38 3.75 -12.23
CA LYS A 80 -2.27 3.96 -11.28
C LYS A 80 -2.03 5.46 -11.07
N ALA A 81 -1.88 5.85 -9.83
CA ALA A 81 -1.40 7.15 -9.40
C ALA A 81 0.06 6.98 -8.94
N VAL A 82 1.01 7.47 -9.73
CA VAL A 82 2.44 7.31 -9.46
C VAL A 82 3.01 8.61 -8.93
N PHE A 83 3.43 8.62 -7.67
CA PHE A 83 3.98 9.80 -7.01
C PHE A 83 5.49 9.88 -7.22
N SER A 84 5.92 10.87 -8.02
CA SER A 84 7.32 11.04 -8.40
C SER A 84 7.61 12.44 -8.94
N HIS A 85 8.71 13.04 -8.48
CA HIS A 85 9.25 14.28 -9.04
C HIS A 85 10.19 14.06 -10.25
N THR A 86 10.53 12.80 -10.58
CA THR A 86 11.59 12.47 -11.54
C THR A 86 11.17 11.47 -12.61
N LEU A 87 10.01 10.83 -12.46
CA LEU A 87 9.47 9.93 -13.48
C LEU A 87 8.84 10.78 -14.59
N GLU A 88 9.33 10.62 -15.83
CA GLU A 88 8.81 11.38 -16.98
C GLU A 88 7.71 10.61 -17.73
N LYS A 89 7.74 9.27 -17.68
CA LYS A 89 6.81 8.41 -18.39
C LYS A 89 6.44 7.18 -17.56
N ALA A 90 5.16 6.88 -17.52
CA ALA A 90 4.62 5.67 -16.91
C ALA A 90 4.06 4.74 -18.00
N GLU A 91 4.64 3.54 -18.13
CA GLU A 91 4.34 2.61 -19.23
C GLU A 91 3.48 1.41 -18.80
N TRP A 92 3.38 1.15 -17.51
CA TRP A 92 2.57 0.05 -16.97
C TRP A 92 1.12 0.49 -16.74
N GLY A 93 0.22 0.07 -17.67
CA GLY A 93 -1.23 0.28 -17.63
C GLY A 93 -1.66 1.75 -17.74
N PRO A 94 -2.93 2.05 -17.48
CA PRO A 94 -3.37 3.43 -17.34
C PRO A 94 -2.70 4.04 -16.12
N ALA A 95 -1.85 5.05 -16.30
CA ALA A 95 -1.11 5.66 -15.20
C ALA A 95 -1.01 7.17 -15.35
N GLU A 96 -1.14 7.87 -14.23
CA GLU A 96 -0.96 9.31 -14.09
C GLU A 96 0.18 9.58 -13.11
N ILE A 97 1.05 10.55 -13.44
CA ILE A 97 2.19 10.91 -12.61
C ILE A 97 1.86 12.17 -11.82
N PHE A 98 2.07 12.09 -10.51
CA PHE A 98 1.86 13.15 -9.53
C PHE A 98 3.22 13.62 -9.01
N GLY A 99 3.52 14.90 -9.10
CA GLY A 99 4.81 15.46 -8.72
C GLY A 99 4.71 16.80 -8.00
N GLY A 100 3.53 17.14 -7.48
CA GLY A 100 3.26 18.37 -6.77
C GLY A 100 3.21 18.23 -5.25
N ASP A 101 2.32 18.99 -4.62
CA ASP A 101 2.07 18.91 -3.18
C ASP A 101 1.24 17.67 -2.85
N LEU A 102 1.78 16.80 -2.02
CA LEU A 102 1.16 15.50 -1.71
C LEU A 102 -0.23 15.64 -1.08
N ARG A 103 -0.47 16.65 -0.24
CA ARG A 103 -1.80 16.87 0.37
C ARG A 103 -2.83 17.26 -0.68
N ALA A 104 -2.45 18.17 -1.58
CA ALA A 104 -3.33 18.64 -2.65
C ALA A 104 -3.64 17.50 -3.63
N GLU A 105 -2.64 16.71 -4.02
CA GLU A 105 -2.80 15.60 -4.96
C GLU A 105 -3.65 14.45 -4.39
N ILE A 106 -3.48 14.10 -3.12
CA ILE A 106 -4.34 13.12 -2.44
C ILE A 106 -5.78 13.66 -2.30
N ALA A 107 -5.95 14.94 -1.99
CA ALA A 107 -7.28 15.55 -1.94
C ALA A 107 -7.97 15.53 -3.31
N ASP A 108 -7.24 15.80 -4.39
CA ASP A 108 -7.74 15.68 -5.77
C ASP A 108 -8.18 14.24 -6.08
N LEU A 109 -7.35 13.24 -5.77
CA LEU A 109 -7.72 11.83 -5.96
C LEU A 109 -8.97 11.42 -5.15
N LYS A 110 -9.12 11.94 -3.92
CA LYS A 110 -10.31 11.68 -3.10
C LYS A 110 -11.55 12.36 -3.65
N ALA A 111 -11.42 13.50 -4.31
CA ALA A 111 -12.53 14.30 -4.84
C ALA A 111 -13.04 13.79 -6.20
N ARG A 112 -12.31 12.91 -6.89
CA ARG A 112 -12.74 12.35 -8.18
C ARG A 112 -14.02 11.53 -8.02
N GLU A 113 -14.90 11.62 -9.00
CA GLU A 113 -16.19 10.91 -9.01
C GLU A 113 -16.04 9.41 -9.33
N ASP A 114 -14.83 8.93 -9.55
CA ASP A 114 -14.53 7.51 -9.78
C ASP A 114 -14.91 6.66 -8.57
N GLU A 115 -15.44 5.48 -8.82
CA GLU A 115 -15.78 4.53 -7.76
C GLU A 115 -14.52 3.87 -7.16
N GLY A 116 -14.67 3.35 -5.93
CA GLY A 116 -13.65 2.57 -5.23
C GLY A 116 -12.64 3.41 -4.44
N THR A 117 -11.70 2.74 -3.81
CA THR A 117 -10.72 3.32 -2.90
C THR A 117 -9.44 3.78 -3.60
N VAL A 118 -8.66 4.64 -2.95
CA VAL A 118 -7.25 4.88 -3.30
C VAL A 118 -6.42 3.86 -2.54
N LEU A 119 -6.03 2.76 -3.21
CA LEU A 119 -5.27 1.68 -2.59
C LEU A 119 -3.77 1.93 -2.74
N VAL A 120 -3.10 2.21 -1.63
CA VAL A 120 -1.66 2.50 -1.58
C VAL A 120 -0.88 1.21 -1.37
N HIS A 121 0.01 0.88 -2.33
CA HIS A 121 0.88 -0.30 -2.29
C HIS A 121 2.30 -0.05 -1.72
N GLY A 122 2.55 1.15 -1.19
CA GLY A 122 3.89 1.56 -0.76
C GLY A 122 4.62 2.31 -1.90
N GLY A 123 5.98 2.49 -2.04
CA GLY A 123 7.00 2.07 -1.11
C GLY A 123 7.05 2.77 0.25
N PRO A 124 7.94 2.32 1.09
CA PRO A 124 7.95 2.71 2.49
C PRO A 124 8.10 4.22 2.70
N ASP A 125 8.87 4.92 1.89
CA ASP A 125 9.03 6.38 2.02
C ASP A 125 7.76 7.15 1.62
N PHE A 126 7.05 6.69 0.59
CA PHE A 126 5.76 7.25 0.20
C PHE A 126 4.71 6.97 1.29
N ALA A 127 4.64 5.74 1.78
CA ALA A 127 3.76 5.34 2.88
C ALA A 127 4.05 6.15 4.16
N LYS A 128 5.34 6.33 4.51
CA LYS A 128 5.78 7.19 5.63
C LYS A 128 5.29 8.62 5.47
N SER A 129 5.40 9.20 4.27
CA SER A 129 4.96 10.56 3.99
C SER A 129 3.45 10.71 4.17
N LEU A 130 2.66 9.77 3.64
CA LEU A 130 1.19 9.75 3.82
C LEU A 130 0.80 9.62 5.30
N THR A 131 1.45 8.72 6.03
CA THR A 131 1.18 8.46 7.46
C THR A 131 1.50 9.70 8.30
N ARG A 132 2.66 10.32 8.11
CA ARG A 132 3.07 11.55 8.82
C ARG A 132 2.14 12.72 8.56
N LEU A 133 1.59 12.82 7.36
CA LEU A 133 0.66 13.87 6.97
C LEU A 133 -0.79 13.58 7.38
N GLY A 134 -1.08 12.41 7.99
CA GLY A 134 -2.44 12.03 8.38
C GLY A 134 -3.38 11.85 7.19
N LEU A 135 -2.84 11.39 6.04
CA LEU A 135 -3.59 11.22 4.79
C LEU A 135 -4.13 9.80 4.59
N VAL A 136 -3.84 8.89 5.51
CA VAL A 136 -4.31 7.50 5.48
C VAL A 136 -5.58 7.38 6.31
N ASP A 137 -6.67 6.95 5.69
CA ASP A 137 -7.96 6.72 6.35
C ASP A 137 -8.04 5.32 6.97
N GLU A 138 -7.33 4.34 6.39
CA GLU A 138 -7.34 2.95 6.82
C GLU A 138 -5.99 2.27 6.54
N PHE A 139 -5.49 1.50 7.50
CA PHE A 139 -4.29 0.69 7.36
C PHE A 139 -4.68 -0.79 7.26
N GLN A 140 -4.32 -1.44 6.18
CA GLN A 140 -4.43 -2.90 6.02
C GLN A 140 -3.03 -3.51 6.10
N LEU A 141 -2.67 -3.95 7.28
CA LEU A 141 -1.32 -4.44 7.56
C LEU A 141 -1.32 -5.96 7.76
N THR A 142 -0.39 -6.64 7.09
CA THR A 142 -0.11 -8.04 7.37
C THR A 142 1.24 -8.14 8.07
N THR A 143 1.23 -8.47 9.36
CA THR A 143 2.46 -8.68 10.12
C THR A 143 2.88 -10.14 10.02
N VAL A 144 4.09 -10.38 9.50
CA VAL A 144 4.68 -11.71 9.44
C VAL A 144 5.58 -11.94 10.65
N PRO A 145 5.67 -13.19 11.18
CA PRO A 145 6.40 -13.49 12.40
C PRO A 145 7.94 -13.59 12.17
N VAL A 146 8.51 -12.54 11.57
CA VAL A 146 9.94 -12.38 11.37
C VAL A 146 10.39 -11.01 11.87
N ALA A 147 11.51 -10.93 12.56
CA ALA A 147 12.17 -9.70 12.95
C ALA A 147 13.44 -9.52 12.09
N ILE A 148 13.59 -8.35 11.48
CA ILE A 148 14.72 -8.06 10.58
C ILE A 148 15.75 -7.08 11.17
N GLY A 149 15.46 -6.49 12.32
CA GLY A 149 16.37 -5.67 13.12
C GLY A 149 16.56 -4.23 12.64
N ALA A 150 16.46 -3.97 11.34
CA ALA A 150 16.55 -2.64 10.74
C ALA A 150 15.84 -2.61 9.39
N GLY A 151 15.38 -1.43 8.96
CA GLY A 151 14.71 -1.29 7.67
C GLY A 151 13.95 0.02 7.53
N HIS A 152 13.06 0.05 6.55
CA HIS A 152 12.18 1.19 6.28
C HIS A 152 10.78 0.90 6.82
N SER A 153 10.23 1.84 7.60
CA SER A 153 8.91 1.72 8.21
C SER A 153 7.99 2.86 7.77
N PRO A 154 6.72 2.58 7.47
CA PRO A 154 5.72 3.62 7.23
C PRO A 154 5.39 4.44 8.47
N PHE A 155 5.79 3.98 9.66
CA PHE A 155 5.58 4.64 10.95
C PHE A 155 6.83 5.35 11.48
N ALA A 156 7.91 5.41 10.70
CA ALA A 156 9.12 6.14 11.11
C ALA A 156 8.86 7.65 11.14
N GLU A 157 9.53 8.33 12.08
CA GLU A 157 9.55 9.79 12.20
C GLU A 157 8.15 10.42 12.44
N LEU A 158 7.25 9.70 13.12
CA LEU A 158 6.00 10.29 13.58
C LEU A 158 6.28 11.38 14.62
N GLY A 159 5.70 12.58 14.44
CA GLY A 159 5.83 13.67 15.40
C GLY A 159 5.05 13.41 16.69
N GLU A 160 3.95 12.67 16.60
CA GLU A 160 3.08 12.29 17.72
C GLU A 160 2.67 10.82 17.59
N HIS A 161 2.16 10.26 18.68
CA HIS A 161 1.66 8.88 18.64
C HIS A 161 0.42 8.78 17.76
N LEU A 162 0.47 7.94 16.73
CA LEU A 162 -0.69 7.56 15.95
C LEU A 162 -1.44 6.43 16.66
N LYS A 163 -2.57 6.76 17.26
CA LYS A 163 -3.44 5.76 17.90
C LYS A 163 -4.37 5.17 16.85
N LEU A 164 -4.50 3.85 16.84
CA LEU A 164 -5.31 3.10 15.90
C LEU A 164 -6.31 2.21 16.66
N ASP A 165 -7.51 2.06 16.11
CA ASP A 165 -8.46 1.04 16.50
C ASP A 165 -8.37 -0.13 15.53
N VAL A 166 -8.29 -1.37 16.04
CA VAL A 166 -8.39 -2.58 15.24
C VAL A 166 -9.87 -2.81 14.94
N VAL A 167 -10.26 -2.81 13.67
CA VAL A 167 -11.65 -3.05 13.25
C VAL A 167 -11.86 -4.45 12.73
N GLU A 168 -10.82 -5.09 12.23
CA GLU A 168 -10.83 -6.47 11.75
C GLU A 168 -9.46 -7.11 11.89
N GLU A 169 -9.40 -8.42 12.16
CA GLU A 169 -8.16 -9.18 12.14
C GLU A 169 -8.38 -10.62 11.67
N GLU A 170 -7.39 -11.15 10.98
CA GLU A 170 -7.36 -12.53 10.55
C GLU A 170 -5.95 -13.12 10.70
N ARG A 171 -5.87 -14.32 11.27
CA ARG A 171 -4.62 -15.08 11.35
C ARG A 171 -4.57 -16.12 10.23
N PHE A 172 -3.56 -16.01 9.38
CA PHE A 172 -3.33 -16.97 8.32
C PHE A 172 -2.66 -18.26 8.83
N ARG A 173 -2.80 -19.35 8.08
CA ARG A 173 -2.19 -20.66 8.42
C ARG A 173 -0.67 -20.57 8.50
N SER A 174 -0.05 -19.69 7.76
CA SER A 174 1.39 -19.41 7.84
C SER A 174 1.84 -18.83 9.19
N GLY A 175 0.91 -18.30 10.00
CA GLY A 175 1.19 -17.60 11.23
C GLY A 175 1.21 -16.07 11.08
N ALA A 176 1.13 -15.54 9.87
CA ALA A 176 1.00 -14.11 9.65
C ALA A 176 -0.36 -13.60 10.17
N LEU A 177 -0.39 -12.35 10.64
CA LEU A 177 -1.56 -11.68 11.18
C LEU A 177 -1.92 -10.48 10.28
N ALA A 178 -3.08 -10.55 9.64
CA ALA A 178 -3.66 -9.42 8.90
C ALA A 178 -4.58 -8.61 9.80
N GLN A 179 -4.50 -7.30 9.71
CA GLN A 179 -5.31 -6.37 10.49
C GLN A 179 -5.78 -5.20 9.65
N ILE A 180 -7.03 -4.80 9.82
CA ILE A 180 -7.56 -3.52 9.36
C ILE A 180 -7.61 -2.59 10.57
N LEU A 181 -6.94 -1.45 10.45
CA LEU A 181 -6.82 -0.46 11.51
C LEU A 181 -7.25 0.91 11.01
N VAL A 182 -7.95 1.66 11.85
CA VAL A 182 -8.36 3.03 11.53
C VAL A 182 -7.81 4.02 12.56
N PRO A 183 -7.40 5.24 12.15
CA PRO A 183 -6.96 6.27 13.07
C PRO A 183 -8.05 6.60 14.09
N LYS A 184 -7.68 6.58 15.37
CA LYS A 184 -8.54 7.07 16.47
C LYS A 184 -8.79 8.55 16.32
N ARG A 185 -10.05 8.93 16.29
CA ARG A 185 -10.47 10.33 16.30
C ARG A 185 -10.53 10.89 17.71
#